data_193b6fa0845b28e3a4bda3c7da5e123d
#
_entry.id   193b6fa0845b28e3a4bda3c7da5e123d
#
_cell.length_a   1.000
_cell.length_b   1.000
_cell.length_c   1.000
_cell.angle_alpha   90.00
_cell.angle_beta   90.00
_cell.angle_gamma   90.00
#
_symmetry.space_group_name_H-M   'P 1'
#
loop_
_entity.id
_entity.type
_entity.pdbx_description
1 polymer ?
#
loop_
_entity_poly.entity_id
_entity_poly.type
_entity_poly.pdbx_seq_one_letter_code
_entity_poly.pdbx_strand_id
1 'polypeptide(L)'
;MTTFPSAESASCADSFGGSAAPVTVFGPDFPFGYDAWVKAPTGLGVLPAEALGREVAVIGGGIAGLVAAYELMRLGLRPVVYEAERLGGRLRSERFPLPTAHDDGASSDGSSEAVAELGGMRFPVSSTSFYHYLELLGLRTEPFPNPLTEAAGSTVIDLGGETWYAETLADLPDLFKEVAEAWDAALEREFGLSGLQEAIRTRDAQTLKSLWNKIVAAWDETSFYEFVSRAEEFADLSFRHREVFGQVGFGTGGWDSDFANSMLEILRVVVTECDSHQELVVGGVEQLPVGLWNRAVNDSPRWPKGTTLASLHTPRPDPSEASRTGTPRGAVASLRRLADGRIAVTETSGEVCSYDAVLATCQSWLLTTEIDCDESLFSQSLWMALDRTRYMQSSKTFVAVDHSFWKEIDPHTGRQVMSMTLTDRLTRGTYLFDNGPDQPGVICLTYSWMSDALKMLPYSAEKRAELAIRALEKIYPGLDIRSHIIGEPVTVSWESNPYFLGAFKGALPGHYRYNHRMYGHFMQEDMPDSERGIFLAGDSISFTPAWAEGAVQTALNAVWGILTHFGGRTHPENPGPGDRYPELGPVELPE
;
A
#
# COMPACT_ATOMS: atom_id res chain seq x y z
N MET A 1 3.62 -9.50 -5.63
CA MET A 1 4.08 -10.88 -5.80
C MET A 1 4.10 -11.16 -7.27
N THR A 2 5.23 -11.41 -7.89
CA THR A 2 5.29 -12.03 -9.20
C THR A 2 5.41 -13.53 -8.94
N THR A 3 4.29 -14.25 -9.01
CA THR A 3 4.39 -15.68 -9.25
C THR A 3 5.19 -15.84 -10.53
N PHE A 4 6.14 -16.76 -10.56
CA PHE A 4 6.71 -17.16 -11.85
C PHE A 4 5.52 -17.75 -12.65
N PRO A 5 5.15 -17.17 -13.80
CA PRO A 5 4.07 -17.73 -14.57
C PRO A 5 4.42 -19.19 -14.94
N SER A 6 3.49 -20.14 -14.74
CA SER A 6 3.65 -21.49 -15.25
C SER A 6 3.82 -21.46 -16.78
N ALA A 7 4.43 -22.46 -17.37
CA ALA A 7 4.62 -22.54 -18.83
C ALA A 7 3.29 -22.45 -19.61
N GLU A 8 2.15 -22.75 -18.97
CA GLU A 8 0.81 -22.56 -19.54
C GLU A 8 0.24 -21.16 -19.30
N SER A 9 0.67 -20.44 -18.24
CA SER A 9 0.30 -19.05 -18.00
C SER A 9 1.12 -18.05 -18.83
N ALA A 10 2.21 -18.45 -19.46
CA ALA A 10 2.88 -17.64 -20.49
C ALA A 10 1.97 -17.31 -21.68
N SER A 11 0.85 -18.03 -21.85
CA SER A 11 -0.23 -17.65 -22.77
C SER A 11 -1.09 -16.49 -22.25
N CYS A 12 -0.96 -16.08 -21.00
CA CYS A 12 -1.68 -14.93 -20.47
C CYS A 12 -1.06 -13.58 -20.90
N ALA A 13 0.20 -13.54 -21.32
CA ALA A 13 0.76 -12.34 -21.95
C ALA A 13 0.12 -12.03 -23.32
N ASP A 14 -0.43 -13.04 -23.99
CA ASP A 14 -1.17 -12.90 -25.25
C ASP A 14 -2.68 -12.66 -25.06
N SER A 15 -3.22 -12.73 -23.85
CA SER A 15 -4.66 -12.62 -23.59
C SER A 15 -5.20 -11.19 -23.43
N PHE A 16 -4.46 -10.16 -23.79
CA PHE A 16 -5.04 -8.84 -24.07
C PHE A 16 -5.97 -8.84 -25.32
N GLY A 17 -6.15 -9.96 -25.98
CA GLY A 17 -7.09 -10.16 -27.09
C GLY A 17 -8.37 -10.93 -26.76
N GLY A 18 -8.57 -11.39 -25.53
CA GLY A 18 -9.71 -12.27 -25.14
C GLY A 18 -10.15 -12.07 -23.71
N SER A 19 -10.87 -11.03 -23.44
CA SER A 19 -12.08 -10.83 -22.62
C SER A 19 -12.28 -11.56 -21.27
N ALA A 20 -11.28 -11.94 -20.52
CA ALA A 20 -11.49 -12.22 -19.10
C ALA A 20 -11.41 -10.87 -18.33
N ALA A 21 -12.49 -10.50 -17.64
CA ALA A 21 -12.44 -9.31 -16.78
C ALA A 21 -11.30 -9.47 -15.77
N PRO A 22 -10.50 -8.40 -15.51
CA PRO A 22 -9.44 -8.49 -14.53
C PRO A 22 -10.02 -8.84 -13.15
N VAL A 23 -9.26 -9.59 -12.33
CA VAL A 23 -9.59 -9.76 -10.92
C VAL A 23 -9.60 -8.37 -10.29
N THR A 24 -10.67 -8.05 -9.60
CA THR A 24 -10.76 -6.83 -8.78
C THR A 24 -10.40 -7.17 -7.35
N VAL A 25 -9.91 -6.21 -6.55
CA VAL A 25 -9.74 -6.44 -5.12
C VAL A 25 -11.11 -6.44 -4.44
N PHE A 26 -11.83 -7.51 -4.72
CA PHE A 26 -13.05 -7.89 -4.06
C PHE A 26 -12.63 -8.81 -2.92
N GLY A 27 -12.13 -8.21 -1.82
CA GLY A 27 -11.43 -8.91 -0.76
C GLY A 27 -12.18 -10.15 -0.28
N PRO A 28 -11.54 -11.32 -0.23
CA PRO A 28 -12.22 -12.57 0.09
C PRO A 28 -12.80 -12.62 1.50
N ASP A 29 -12.24 -11.85 2.44
CA ASP A 29 -12.75 -11.76 3.81
C ASP A 29 -14.06 -10.98 3.89
N PHE A 30 -14.15 -9.89 3.14
CA PHE A 30 -15.35 -9.06 3.04
C PHE A 30 -15.57 -8.67 1.58
N PRO A 31 -16.27 -9.51 0.79
CA PRO A 31 -16.43 -9.31 -0.64
C PRO A 31 -17.46 -8.24 -0.99
N PHE A 32 -17.21 -7.02 -0.57
CA PHE A 32 -18.02 -5.84 -0.86
C PHE A 32 -17.44 -5.05 -2.05
N GLY A 33 -18.30 -4.61 -2.96
CA GLY A 33 -17.91 -3.87 -4.15
C GLY A 33 -17.73 -2.36 -3.88
N TYR A 34 -16.62 -1.97 -3.26
CA TYR A 34 -16.33 -0.57 -2.91
C TYR A 34 -16.30 0.36 -4.12
N ASP A 35 -15.72 -0.08 -5.23
CA ASP A 35 -15.65 0.67 -6.48
C ASP A 35 -17.04 0.98 -7.03
N ALA A 36 -17.97 0.04 -6.96
CA ALA A 36 -19.34 0.25 -7.38
C ALA A 36 -20.07 1.21 -6.43
N TRP A 37 -19.84 1.08 -5.13
CA TRP A 37 -20.46 1.94 -4.12
C TRP A 37 -20.04 3.40 -4.25
N VAL A 38 -18.75 3.66 -4.40
CA VAL A 38 -18.20 5.04 -4.48
C VAL A 38 -18.52 5.70 -5.83
N LYS A 39 -18.66 4.93 -6.91
CA LYS A 39 -19.01 5.42 -8.28
C LYS A 39 -20.53 5.61 -8.49
N ALA A 40 -21.37 5.19 -7.54
CA ALA A 40 -22.81 5.29 -7.68
C ALA A 40 -23.29 6.75 -7.79
N PRO A 41 -24.13 7.07 -8.79
CA PRO A 41 -24.60 8.45 -9.01
C PRO A 41 -25.41 9.03 -7.85
N THR A 42 -26.02 8.19 -7.05
CA THR A 42 -26.80 8.57 -5.86
C THR A 42 -25.92 9.06 -4.71
N GLY A 43 -24.61 8.80 -4.78
CA GLY A 43 -23.67 9.07 -3.69
C GLY A 43 -23.72 8.03 -2.57
N LEU A 44 -22.95 8.27 -1.50
CA LEU A 44 -22.74 7.31 -0.43
C LEU A 44 -23.89 7.26 0.59
N GLY A 45 -24.67 8.32 0.68
CA GLY A 45 -25.77 8.39 1.63
C GLY A 45 -26.23 9.81 1.92
N VAL A 46 -27.13 9.96 2.89
CA VAL A 46 -27.76 11.23 3.29
C VAL A 46 -27.67 11.41 4.80
N LEU A 47 -27.24 12.59 5.22
CA LEU A 47 -27.24 13.04 6.61
C LEU A 47 -28.53 13.78 6.96
N PRO A 48 -29.00 13.70 8.22
CA PRO A 48 -30.04 14.57 8.71
C PRO A 48 -29.54 16.02 8.78
N ALA A 49 -30.46 17.00 8.66
CA ALA A 49 -30.10 18.42 8.53
C ALA A 49 -29.27 18.95 9.72
N GLU A 50 -29.51 18.44 10.92
CA GLU A 50 -28.79 18.79 12.15
C GLU A 50 -27.35 18.28 12.20
N ALA A 51 -27.00 17.31 11.37
CA ALA A 51 -25.65 16.79 11.27
C ALA A 51 -24.79 17.57 10.24
N LEU A 52 -25.43 18.32 9.34
CA LEU A 52 -24.71 19.06 8.30
C LEU A 52 -23.80 20.13 8.90
N GLY A 53 -22.51 20.05 8.54
CA GLY A 53 -21.47 20.96 9.02
C GLY A 53 -20.85 20.56 10.37
N ARG A 54 -21.27 19.45 10.98
CA ARG A 54 -20.62 18.94 12.21
C ARG A 54 -19.20 18.50 11.91
N GLU A 55 -18.34 18.70 12.90
CA GLU A 55 -16.90 18.45 12.75
C GLU A 55 -16.53 17.01 13.07
N VAL A 56 -15.63 16.45 12.29
CA VAL A 56 -15.00 15.13 12.48
C VAL A 56 -13.49 15.32 12.47
N ALA A 57 -12.81 14.93 13.56
CA ALA A 57 -11.35 14.90 13.53
C ALA A 57 -10.87 13.71 12.71
N VAL A 58 -9.91 13.95 11.83
CA VAL A 58 -9.21 12.92 11.04
C VAL A 58 -7.73 12.96 11.39
N ILE A 59 -7.24 11.96 12.09
CA ILE A 59 -5.86 11.90 12.56
C ILE A 59 -5.02 11.12 11.55
N GLY A 60 -4.19 11.82 10.81
CA GLY A 60 -3.36 11.33 9.73
C GLY A 60 -3.80 11.85 8.36
N GLY A 61 -2.89 12.54 7.68
CA GLY A 61 -3.04 13.09 6.32
C GLY A 61 -2.55 12.14 5.22
N GLY A 62 -2.51 10.83 5.49
CA GLY A 62 -2.25 9.79 4.49
C GLY A 62 -3.46 9.52 3.60
N ILE A 63 -3.33 8.56 2.65
CA ILE A 63 -4.41 8.26 1.69
C ILE A 63 -5.73 7.88 2.38
N ALA A 64 -5.70 7.07 3.45
CA ALA A 64 -6.92 6.70 4.17
C ALA A 64 -7.63 7.92 4.78
N GLY A 65 -6.86 8.79 5.45
CA GLY A 65 -7.41 10.00 6.06
C GLY A 65 -7.98 10.98 5.03
N LEU A 66 -7.29 11.17 3.90
CA LEU A 66 -7.71 12.12 2.88
C LEU A 66 -8.88 11.61 2.02
N VAL A 67 -8.95 10.30 1.74
CA VAL A 67 -10.14 9.70 1.12
C VAL A 67 -11.34 9.86 2.04
N ALA A 68 -11.21 9.48 3.32
CA ALA A 68 -12.31 9.64 4.27
C ALA A 68 -12.72 11.12 4.41
N ALA A 69 -11.77 12.04 4.58
CA ALA A 69 -12.05 13.46 4.70
C ALA A 69 -12.77 14.03 3.45
N TYR A 70 -12.33 13.62 2.25
CA TYR A 70 -12.97 14.05 1.01
C TYR A 70 -14.42 13.55 0.92
N GLU A 71 -14.68 12.27 1.22
CA GLU A 71 -16.03 11.73 1.16
C GLU A 71 -16.94 12.29 2.28
N LEU A 72 -16.41 12.48 3.51
CA LEU A 72 -17.15 13.16 4.59
C LEU A 72 -17.52 14.60 4.23
N MET A 73 -16.61 15.33 3.56
CA MET A 73 -16.90 16.67 3.04
C MET A 73 -18.00 16.63 1.96
N ARG A 74 -17.98 15.63 1.06
CA ARG A 74 -19.06 15.43 0.08
C ARG A 74 -20.41 15.17 0.75
N LEU A 75 -20.45 14.37 1.82
CA LEU A 75 -21.64 14.12 2.64
C LEU A 75 -22.13 15.36 3.39
N GLY A 76 -21.33 16.42 3.49
CA GLY A 76 -21.70 17.68 4.16
C GLY A 76 -21.19 17.81 5.59
N LEU A 77 -20.35 16.90 6.08
CA LEU A 77 -19.61 17.05 7.33
C LEU A 77 -18.40 17.98 7.14
N ARG A 78 -17.82 18.44 8.26
CA ARG A 78 -16.58 19.24 8.26
C ARG A 78 -15.43 18.40 8.80
N PRO A 79 -14.63 17.75 7.93
CA PRO A 79 -13.43 17.07 8.38
C PRO A 79 -12.38 18.08 8.84
N VAL A 80 -11.73 17.80 9.97
CA VAL A 80 -10.60 18.55 10.52
C VAL A 80 -9.41 17.60 10.54
N VAL A 81 -8.50 17.75 9.59
CA VAL A 81 -7.36 16.85 9.40
C VAL A 81 -6.19 17.28 10.27
N TYR A 82 -5.61 16.34 10.99
CA TYR A 82 -4.39 16.46 11.77
C TYR A 82 -3.28 15.69 11.06
N GLU A 83 -2.13 16.31 10.86
CA GLU A 83 -0.97 15.69 10.23
C GLU A 83 0.31 16.10 10.97
N ALA A 84 1.11 15.11 11.30
CA ALA A 84 2.31 15.31 12.12
C ALA A 84 3.50 15.85 11.29
N GLU A 85 3.63 15.45 10.05
CA GLU A 85 4.79 15.74 9.20
C GLU A 85 4.38 16.38 7.88
N ARG A 86 3.80 15.59 6.97
CA ARG A 86 3.40 16.04 5.63
C ARG A 86 2.22 15.22 5.09
N LEU A 87 1.41 15.83 4.24
CA LEU A 87 0.36 15.11 3.53
C LEU A 87 0.94 13.98 2.68
N GLY A 88 0.23 12.85 2.60
CA GLY A 88 0.60 11.68 1.82
C GLY A 88 1.02 10.47 2.66
N GLY A 89 1.60 10.71 3.84
CA GLY A 89 2.06 9.63 4.70
C GLY A 89 3.07 8.73 3.99
N ARG A 90 2.74 7.43 3.84
CA ARG A 90 3.58 6.43 3.14
C ARG A 90 3.40 6.41 1.60
N LEU A 91 2.58 7.27 1.01
CA LEU A 91 2.63 7.64 -0.40
C LEU A 91 3.52 8.88 -0.51
N ARG A 92 4.84 8.65 -0.58
CA ARG A 92 5.86 9.69 -0.52
C ARG A 92 6.77 9.62 -1.71
N SER A 93 6.67 10.62 -2.56
CA SER A 93 7.52 10.83 -3.73
C SER A 93 8.52 11.94 -3.44
N GLU A 94 9.81 11.67 -3.62
CA GLU A 94 10.88 12.63 -3.46
C GLU A 94 11.45 12.99 -4.82
N ARG A 95 11.52 14.30 -5.13
CA ARG A 95 12.06 14.79 -6.40
C ARG A 95 13.55 15.05 -6.27
N PHE A 96 14.32 14.55 -7.22
CA PHE A 96 15.74 14.91 -7.32
C PHE A 96 15.88 16.33 -7.89
N PRO A 97 16.65 17.22 -7.21
CA PRO A 97 17.01 18.50 -7.80
C PRO A 97 17.96 18.26 -8.97
N LEU A 98 17.43 18.37 -10.18
CA LEU A 98 18.24 18.23 -11.39
C LEU A 98 19.05 19.52 -11.63
N PRO A 99 20.31 19.44 -12.10
CA PRO A 99 21.03 20.60 -12.57
C PRO A 99 20.25 21.25 -13.70
N THR A 100 19.80 22.49 -13.51
CA THR A 100 19.16 23.26 -14.59
C THR A 100 20.19 23.44 -15.71
N ALA A 101 19.97 22.77 -16.85
CA ALA A 101 20.70 23.10 -18.07
C ALA A 101 20.32 24.54 -18.42
N HIS A 102 21.30 25.46 -18.32
CA HIS A 102 21.30 26.87 -18.68
C HIS A 102 19.94 27.58 -18.71
N ASP A 103 19.89 28.65 -17.92
CA ASP A 103 18.85 29.66 -17.80
C ASP A 103 18.60 30.41 -19.15
N ASP A 104 18.02 29.75 -20.13
CA ASP A 104 17.60 30.31 -21.40
C ASP A 104 16.08 30.56 -21.42
N GLY A 105 15.56 31.20 -20.38
CA GLY A 105 14.31 31.98 -20.43
C GLY A 105 13.05 31.35 -21.07
N ALA A 106 13.03 30.05 -21.36
CA ALA A 106 11.86 29.35 -21.87
C ALA A 106 11.07 28.72 -20.71
N SER A 107 9.83 29.11 -20.57
CA SER A 107 8.88 28.57 -19.61
C SER A 107 8.90 27.04 -19.58
N SER A 108 9.32 26.49 -18.45
CA SER A 108 9.34 25.05 -18.19
C SER A 108 7.92 24.53 -17.98
N ASP A 109 7.24 24.18 -19.07
CA ASP A 109 6.10 23.30 -19.03
C ASP A 109 6.58 21.91 -19.51
N GLY A 110 6.85 21.01 -18.58
CA GLY A 110 7.18 19.62 -18.87
C GLY A 110 8.61 19.14 -18.58
N SER A 111 9.33 19.66 -17.59
CA SER A 111 10.56 19.00 -17.13
C SER A 111 10.23 17.64 -16.53
N SER A 112 10.74 16.55 -17.12
CA SER A 112 10.67 15.23 -16.50
C SER A 112 11.47 15.28 -15.21
N GLU A 113 10.77 15.36 -14.10
CA GLU A 113 11.40 15.33 -12.78
C GLU A 113 11.73 13.87 -12.45
N ALA A 114 13.00 13.58 -12.17
CA ALA A 114 13.39 12.28 -11.64
C ALA A 114 12.79 12.11 -10.23
N VAL A 115 11.99 11.05 -10.02
CA VAL A 115 11.23 10.84 -8.79
C VAL A 115 11.65 9.53 -8.12
N ALA A 116 11.97 9.61 -6.82
CA ALA A 116 12.17 8.46 -5.95
C ALA A 116 10.88 8.16 -5.17
N GLU A 117 10.31 7.00 -5.36
CA GLU A 117 9.14 6.53 -4.61
C GLU A 117 9.57 5.87 -3.29
N LEU A 118 9.66 6.65 -2.23
CA LEU A 118 10.14 6.18 -0.93
C LEU A 118 9.15 5.23 -0.24
N GLY A 119 7.86 5.41 -0.48
CA GLY A 119 6.79 4.57 0.05
C GLY A 119 6.20 3.59 -0.96
N GLY A 120 4.88 3.60 -1.14
CA GLY A 120 4.21 2.84 -2.19
C GLY A 120 4.73 3.24 -3.55
N MET A 121 5.15 2.29 -4.38
CA MET A 121 5.72 2.59 -5.70
C MET A 121 5.06 1.80 -6.83
N ARG A 122 4.27 0.78 -6.51
CA ARG A 122 3.61 -0.08 -7.46
C ARG A 122 2.20 -0.42 -6.99
N PHE A 123 1.25 -0.36 -7.90
CA PHE A 123 -0.16 -0.45 -7.62
C PHE A 123 -0.78 -1.47 -8.56
N PRO A 124 -1.34 -2.58 -8.04
CA PRO A 124 -1.97 -3.59 -8.89
C PRO A 124 -3.23 -3.01 -9.53
N VAL A 125 -3.45 -3.32 -10.80
CA VAL A 125 -4.65 -2.87 -11.54
C VAL A 125 -5.96 -3.40 -10.94
N SER A 126 -5.87 -4.46 -10.13
CA SER A 126 -6.97 -5.00 -9.34
C SER A 126 -7.43 -4.04 -8.21
N SER A 127 -6.66 -3.02 -7.86
CA SER A 127 -6.96 -2.03 -6.80
C SER A 127 -8.02 -1.01 -7.27
N THR A 128 -9.21 -1.47 -7.61
CA THR A 128 -10.24 -0.68 -8.32
C THR A 128 -10.73 0.56 -7.57
N SER A 129 -10.74 0.53 -6.24
CA SER A 129 -11.13 1.70 -5.44
C SER A 129 -10.01 2.74 -5.39
N PHE A 130 -8.76 2.31 -5.32
CA PHE A 130 -7.61 3.21 -5.42
C PHE A 130 -7.55 3.89 -6.81
N TYR A 131 -7.74 3.11 -7.88
CA TYR A 131 -7.77 3.66 -9.24
C TYR A 131 -8.94 4.62 -9.46
N HIS A 132 -10.07 4.46 -8.78
CA HIS A 132 -11.15 5.45 -8.83
C HIS A 132 -10.66 6.86 -8.44
N TYR A 133 -9.83 6.98 -7.40
CA TYR A 133 -9.31 8.28 -6.98
C TYR A 133 -8.18 8.80 -7.89
N LEU A 134 -7.41 7.93 -8.52
CA LEU A 134 -6.48 8.34 -9.59
C LEU A 134 -7.25 8.93 -10.78
N GLU A 135 -8.28 8.22 -11.26
CA GLU A 135 -9.17 8.68 -12.34
C GLU A 135 -9.85 10.01 -11.99
N LEU A 136 -10.35 10.16 -10.76
CA LEU A 136 -10.99 11.37 -10.25
C LEU A 136 -10.07 12.58 -10.38
N LEU A 137 -8.77 12.41 -10.23
CA LEU A 137 -7.76 13.47 -10.33
C LEU A 137 -7.11 13.56 -11.72
N GLY A 138 -7.41 12.62 -12.63
CA GLY A 138 -6.80 12.57 -13.95
C GLY A 138 -5.34 12.16 -13.94
N LEU A 139 -4.90 11.43 -12.92
CA LEU A 139 -3.54 10.93 -12.80
C LEU A 139 -3.32 9.74 -13.74
N ARG A 140 -2.16 9.72 -14.40
CA ARG A 140 -1.79 8.64 -15.33
C ARG A 140 -0.92 7.61 -14.64
N THR A 141 -1.02 6.39 -15.12
CA THR A 141 -0.20 5.26 -14.70
C THR A 141 0.52 4.63 -15.88
N GLU A 142 1.59 3.92 -15.61
CA GLU A 142 2.38 3.16 -16.56
C GLU A 142 2.80 1.82 -15.93
N PRO A 143 3.08 0.77 -16.74
CA PRO A 143 3.51 -0.51 -16.22
C PRO A 143 4.74 -0.39 -15.33
N PHE A 144 4.69 -1.02 -14.16
CA PHE A 144 5.83 -1.05 -13.24
C PHE A 144 6.88 -2.08 -13.73
N PRO A 145 8.19 -1.75 -13.70
CA PRO A 145 9.25 -2.63 -14.19
C PRO A 145 9.52 -3.81 -13.23
N ASN A 146 8.53 -4.70 -13.10
CA ASN A 146 8.67 -5.94 -12.36
C ASN A 146 9.62 -6.92 -13.07
N PRO A 147 10.25 -7.85 -12.31
CA PRO A 147 11.10 -8.88 -12.92
C PRO A 147 10.33 -9.69 -13.97
N LEU A 148 11.04 -10.07 -15.03
CA LEU A 148 10.52 -10.91 -16.13
C LEU A 148 9.29 -10.33 -16.84
N THR A 149 9.15 -8.99 -16.84
CA THR A 149 8.11 -8.28 -17.57
C THR A 149 8.70 -7.42 -18.69
N GLU A 150 7.88 -7.11 -19.71
CA GLU A 150 8.27 -6.24 -20.80
C GLU A 150 8.72 -4.84 -20.30
N ALA A 151 8.09 -4.32 -19.25
CA ALA A 151 8.43 -3.02 -18.66
C ALA A 151 9.83 -2.99 -18.05
N ALA A 152 10.35 -4.12 -17.56
CA ALA A 152 11.74 -4.24 -17.08
C ALA A 152 12.74 -4.41 -18.24
N GLY A 153 12.29 -4.90 -19.39
CA GLY A 153 13.12 -5.26 -20.54
C GLY A 153 13.92 -6.54 -20.30
N SER A 154 14.70 -6.60 -19.23
CA SER A 154 15.46 -7.78 -18.82
C SER A 154 15.61 -7.87 -17.30
N THR A 155 15.89 -9.07 -16.81
CA THR A 155 16.09 -9.38 -15.41
C THR A 155 17.39 -10.15 -15.21
N VAL A 156 18.14 -9.77 -14.18
CA VAL A 156 19.28 -10.56 -13.69
C VAL A 156 18.91 -11.11 -12.32
N ILE A 157 19.11 -12.42 -12.16
CA ILE A 157 19.00 -13.11 -10.88
C ILE A 157 20.39 -13.59 -10.46
N ASP A 158 20.87 -13.15 -9.30
CA ASP A 158 22.18 -13.50 -8.74
C ASP A 158 21.98 -14.16 -7.36
N LEU A 159 22.13 -15.49 -7.31
CA LEU A 159 21.92 -16.29 -6.09
C LEU A 159 23.05 -17.28 -5.87
N GLY A 160 23.60 -17.34 -4.67
CA GLY A 160 24.63 -18.30 -4.29
C GLY A 160 25.90 -18.16 -5.12
N GLY A 161 26.15 -16.99 -5.73
CA GLY A 161 27.30 -16.73 -6.59
C GLY A 161 27.10 -17.14 -8.05
N GLU A 162 25.93 -17.61 -8.43
CA GLU A 162 25.54 -17.88 -9.82
C GLU A 162 24.63 -16.75 -10.32
N THR A 163 24.78 -16.35 -11.59
CA THR A 163 24.06 -15.25 -12.20
C THR A 163 23.36 -15.70 -13.48
N TRP A 164 22.08 -15.41 -13.60
CA TRP A 164 21.26 -15.70 -14.78
C TRP A 164 20.68 -14.41 -15.34
N TYR A 165 20.75 -14.27 -16.67
CA TYR A 165 20.06 -13.23 -17.41
C TYR A 165 18.83 -13.84 -18.07
N ALA A 166 17.70 -13.18 -17.98
CA ALA A 166 16.44 -13.61 -18.55
C ALA A 166 15.57 -12.42 -18.95
N GLU A 167 14.85 -12.55 -20.05
CA GLU A 167 13.77 -11.64 -20.44
C GLU A 167 12.43 -12.22 -19.99
N THR A 168 12.32 -13.54 -19.99
CA THR A 168 11.15 -14.30 -19.59
C THR A 168 11.51 -15.47 -18.67
N LEU A 169 10.52 -16.08 -18.02
CA LEU A 169 10.73 -17.30 -17.23
C LEU A 169 11.33 -18.44 -18.08
N ALA A 170 11.02 -18.50 -19.37
CA ALA A 170 11.53 -19.54 -20.26
C ALA A 170 13.06 -19.55 -20.40
N ASP A 171 13.70 -18.40 -20.19
CA ASP A 171 15.15 -18.23 -20.27
C ASP A 171 15.88 -18.72 -19.01
N LEU A 172 15.14 -18.95 -17.91
CA LEU A 172 15.69 -19.40 -16.64
C LEU A 172 15.88 -20.92 -16.60
N PRO A 173 16.85 -21.42 -15.79
CA PRO A 173 17.02 -22.85 -15.53
C PRO A 173 15.77 -23.53 -14.96
N ASP A 174 15.73 -24.85 -15.08
CA ASP A 174 14.61 -25.67 -14.58
C ASP A 174 14.35 -25.49 -13.08
N LEU A 175 15.39 -25.21 -12.29
CA LEU A 175 15.28 -24.86 -10.87
C LEU A 175 14.18 -23.83 -10.59
N PHE A 176 14.04 -22.79 -11.42
CA PHE A 176 13.03 -21.72 -11.24
C PHE A 176 11.65 -22.17 -11.74
N LYS A 177 11.62 -22.95 -12.82
CA LYS A 177 10.38 -23.49 -13.39
C LYS A 177 9.74 -24.50 -12.46
N GLU A 178 10.53 -25.42 -11.91
CA GLU A 178 10.09 -26.43 -10.95
C GLU A 178 9.50 -25.80 -9.68
N VAL A 179 10.08 -24.70 -9.21
CA VAL A 179 9.53 -23.94 -8.08
C VAL A 179 8.19 -23.29 -8.42
N ALA A 180 8.08 -22.68 -9.61
CA ALA A 180 6.85 -22.04 -10.07
C ALA A 180 5.73 -23.06 -10.22
N GLU A 181 6.00 -24.19 -10.89
CA GLU A 181 5.04 -25.28 -11.09
C GLU A 181 4.57 -25.89 -9.76
N ALA A 182 5.50 -26.12 -8.82
CA ALA A 182 5.16 -26.64 -7.49
C ALA A 182 4.29 -25.65 -6.70
N TRP A 183 4.56 -24.36 -6.80
CA TRP A 183 3.78 -23.32 -6.13
C TRP A 183 2.35 -23.25 -6.68
N ASP A 184 2.19 -23.17 -7.99
CA ASP A 184 0.88 -23.09 -8.65
C ASP A 184 0.04 -24.36 -8.37
N ALA A 185 0.66 -25.54 -8.45
CA ALA A 185 0.00 -26.81 -8.16
C ALA A 185 -0.43 -26.93 -6.70
N ALA A 186 0.41 -26.48 -5.76
CA ALA A 186 0.09 -26.49 -4.33
C ALA A 186 -1.07 -25.54 -4.00
N LEU A 187 -1.09 -24.34 -4.60
CA LEU A 187 -2.19 -23.38 -4.41
C LEU A 187 -3.51 -23.90 -4.97
N GLU A 188 -3.48 -24.51 -6.15
CA GLU A 188 -4.69 -25.08 -6.74
C GLU A 188 -5.20 -26.28 -5.91
N ARG A 189 -4.33 -27.18 -5.51
CA ARG A 189 -4.71 -28.36 -4.74
C ARG A 189 -5.27 -28.03 -3.36
N GLU A 190 -4.60 -27.15 -2.61
CA GLU A 190 -4.97 -26.87 -1.22
C GLU A 190 -6.10 -25.84 -1.11
N PHE A 191 -6.15 -24.87 -2.02
CA PHE A 191 -7.07 -23.75 -1.90
C PHE A 191 -8.10 -23.65 -3.04
N GLY A 192 -7.91 -24.36 -4.16
CA GLY A 192 -8.74 -24.19 -5.34
C GLY A 192 -8.63 -22.77 -5.90
N LEU A 193 -7.41 -22.28 -6.09
CA LEU A 193 -7.10 -20.89 -6.47
C LEU A 193 -7.93 -20.40 -7.64
N SER A 194 -8.05 -21.21 -8.69
CA SER A 194 -8.84 -20.88 -9.89
C SER A 194 -10.32 -20.60 -9.57
N GLY A 195 -10.90 -21.39 -8.67
CA GLY A 195 -12.29 -21.20 -8.22
C GLY A 195 -12.47 -19.91 -7.39
N LEU A 196 -11.51 -19.56 -6.54
CA LEU A 196 -11.52 -18.31 -5.77
C LEU A 196 -11.42 -17.10 -6.70
N GLN A 197 -10.48 -17.11 -7.64
CA GLN A 197 -10.29 -16.03 -8.58
C GLN A 197 -11.50 -15.85 -9.51
N GLU A 198 -12.11 -16.93 -9.97
CA GLU A 198 -13.33 -16.87 -10.78
C GLU A 198 -14.51 -16.29 -9.98
N ALA A 199 -14.67 -16.66 -8.71
CA ALA A 199 -15.69 -16.06 -7.84
C ALA A 199 -15.46 -14.54 -7.64
N ILE A 200 -14.21 -14.09 -7.58
CA ILE A 200 -13.87 -12.66 -7.53
C ILE A 200 -14.20 -11.97 -8.86
N ARG A 201 -13.80 -12.53 -10.01
CA ARG A 201 -14.07 -11.94 -11.33
C ARG A 201 -15.57 -11.80 -11.60
N THR A 202 -16.34 -12.81 -11.22
CA THR A 202 -17.80 -12.83 -11.39
C THR A 202 -18.54 -12.10 -10.27
N ARG A 203 -17.83 -11.63 -9.26
CA ARG A 203 -18.39 -11.01 -8.04
C ARG A 203 -19.42 -11.89 -7.34
N ASP A 204 -19.23 -13.21 -7.37
CA ASP A 204 -20.04 -14.18 -6.62
C ASP A 204 -19.60 -14.22 -5.15
N ALA A 205 -20.10 -13.27 -4.38
CA ALA A 205 -19.76 -13.14 -2.98
C ALA A 205 -20.15 -14.38 -2.16
N GLN A 206 -21.22 -15.08 -2.51
CA GLN A 206 -21.70 -16.24 -1.77
C GLN A 206 -20.75 -17.44 -1.95
N THR A 207 -20.37 -17.73 -3.19
CA THR A 207 -19.38 -18.78 -3.49
C THR A 207 -18.04 -18.44 -2.85
N LEU A 208 -17.56 -17.18 -3.01
CA LEU A 208 -16.29 -16.73 -2.45
C LEU A 208 -16.26 -16.92 -0.92
N LYS A 209 -17.28 -16.46 -0.20
CA LYS A 209 -17.41 -16.64 1.25
C LYS A 209 -17.43 -18.12 1.66
N SER A 210 -18.16 -18.95 0.91
CA SER A 210 -18.25 -20.40 1.22
C SER A 210 -16.89 -21.10 1.11
N LEU A 211 -16.05 -20.70 0.17
CA LEU A 211 -14.69 -21.23 -0.01
C LEU A 211 -13.73 -20.62 1.02
N TRP A 212 -13.68 -19.30 1.09
CA TRP A 212 -12.72 -18.57 1.90
C TRP A 212 -12.85 -18.83 3.40
N ASN A 213 -14.07 -18.88 3.94
CA ASN A 213 -14.28 -19.13 5.35
C ASN A 213 -13.72 -20.48 5.82
N LYS A 214 -13.77 -21.51 4.96
CA LYS A 214 -13.17 -22.82 5.24
C LYS A 214 -11.65 -22.75 5.26
N ILE A 215 -11.08 -21.99 4.34
CA ILE A 215 -9.64 -21.77 4.26
C ILE A 215 -9.15 -21.03 5.51
N VAL A 216 -9.82 -19.96 5.91
CA VAL A 216 -9.48 -19.23 7.14
C VAL A 216 -9.49 -20.14 8.35
N ALA A 217 -10.56 -20.95 8.53
CA ALA A 217 -10.69 -21.85 9.67
C ALA A 217 -9.61 -22.96 9.70
N ALA A 218 -9.11 -23.37 8.54
CA ALA A 218 -8.12 -24.42 8.43
C ALA A 218 -6.66 -23.91 8.49
N TRP A 219 -6.39 -22.67 8.06
CA TRP A 219 -5.05 -22.21 7.75
C TRP A 219 -4.59 -20.97 8.54
N ASP A 220 -5.40 -20.42 9.46
CA ASP A 220 -5.01 -19.23 10.24
C ASP A 220 -3.68 -19.41 11.00
N GLU A 221 -3.46 -20.60 11.56
CA GLU A 221 -2.28 -20.90 12.38
C GLU A 221 -1.06 -21.36 11.57
N THR A 222 -1.14 -21.36 10.22
CA THR A 222 -0.07 -21.83 9.34
C THR A 222 0.76 -20.68 8.81
N SER A 223 2.08 -20.80 8.91
CA SER A 223 3.01 -19.87 8.28
C SER A 223 3.24 -20.20 6.80
N PHE A 224 3.69 -19.21 6.05
CA PHE A 224 4.14 -19.41 4.66
C PHE A 224 5.23 -20.49 4.57
N TYR A 225 6.25 -20.43 5.44
CA TYR A 225 7.32 -21.41 5.46
C TYR A 225 6.83 -22.83 5.75
N GLU A 226 5.92 -22.97 6.71
CA GLU A 226 5.31 -24.28 7.03
C GLU A 226 4.56 -24.85 5.85
N PHE A 227 3.76 -24.02 5.16
CA PHE A 227 3.05 -24.41 3.95
C PHE A 227 4.01 -24.94 2.88
N VAL A 228 5.00 -24.14 2.47
CA VAL A 228 5.99 -24.53 1.44
C VAL A 228 6.79 -25.76 1.86
N SER A 229 7.08 -25.92 3.16
CA SER A 229 7.87 -27.05 3.66
C SER A 229 7.10 -28.37 3.71
N ARG A 230 5.76 -28.31 3.76
CA ARG A 230 4.88 -29.47 3.93
C ARG A 230 4.04 -29.80 2.71
N ALA A 231 3.91 -28.86 1.77
CA ALA A 231 3.15 -29.10 0.55
C ALA A 231 3.77 -30.28 -0.22
N GLU A 232 2.92 -31.18 -0.68
CA GLU A 232 3.31 -32.42 -1.39
C GLU A 232 4.15 -32.10 -2.63
N GLU A 233 3.80 -31.02 -3.34
CA GLU A 233 4.47 -30.57 -4.56
C GLU A 233 5.93 -30.14 -4.30
N PHE A 234 6.25 -29.74 -3.07
CA PHE A 234 7.61 -29.40 -2.66
C PHE A 234 8.37 -30.58 -2.02
N ALA A 235 7.74 -31.75 -1.83
CA ALA A 235 8.34 -32.89 -1.11
C ALA A 235 9.58 -33.45 -1.81
N ASP A 236 9.57 -33.50 -3.13
CA ASP A 236 10.67 -34.00 -3.95
C ASP A 236 11.69 -32.90 -4.34
N LEU A 237 11.39 -31.64 -4.03
CA LEU A 237 12.26 -30.51 -4.30
C LEU A 237 13.31 -30.32 -3.20
N SER A 238 14.50 -29.89 -3.61
CA SER A 238 15.61 -29.66 -2.69
C SER A 238 15.41 -28.40 -1.84
N PHE A 239 16.19 -28.28 -0.75
CA PHE A 239 16.23 -27.04 0.03
C PHE A 239 16.56 -25.80 -0.83
N ARG A 240 17.41 -25.98 -1.87
CA ARG A 240 17.76 -24.90 -2.81
C ARG A 240 16.53 -24.34 -3.56
N HIS A 241 15.54 -25.16 -3.90
CA HIS A 241 14.29 -24.69 -4.53
C HIS A 241 13.52 -23.77 -3.58
N ARG A 242 13.43 -24.12 -2.30
CA ARG A 242 12.78 -23.27 -1.28
C ARG A 242 13.51 -21.96 -1.06
N GLU A 243 14.86 -22.00 -1.04
CA GLU A 243 15.68 -20.79 -0.97
C GLU A 243 15.45 -19.87 -2.18
N VAL A 244 15.43 -20.42 -3.39
CA VAL A 244 15.10 -19.66 -4.61
C VAL A 244 13.76 -18.97 -4.46
N PHE A 245 12.75 -19.67 -3.99
CA PHE A 245 11.42 -19.10 -3.79
C PHE A 245 11.43 -17.96 -2.76
N GLY A 246 12.09 -18.15 -1.63
CA GLY A 246 12.24 -17.13 -0.60
C GLY A 246 13.00 -15.88 -1.07
N GLN A 247 14.02 -16.06 -1.91
CA GLN A 247 14.90 -14.96 -2.35
C GLN A 247 14.33 -14.15 -3.52
N VAL A 248 13.56 -14.76 -4.42
CA VAL A 248 13.11 -14.11 -5.67
C VAL A 248 11.63 -14.25 -5.96
N GLY A 249 10.92 -15.19 -5.36
CA GLY A 249 9.55 -15.56 -5.70
C GLY A 249 8.52 -14.46 -5.52
N PHE A 250 8.79 -13.45 -4.72
CA PHE A 250 7.88 -12.33 -4.48
C PHE A 250 8.23 -11.06 -5.26
N GLY A 251 9.16 -11.13 -6.20
CA GLY A 251 9.48 -10.02 -7.11
C GLY A 251 9.97 -8.73 -6.46
N THR A 252 10.16 -8.71 -5.15
CA THR A 252 10.56 -7.55 -4.37
C THR A 252 11.96 -7.66 -3.80
N GLY A 253 12.70 -8.68 -4.23
CA GLY A 253 13.98 -8.97 -3.64
C GLY A 253 13.85 -9.64 -2.28
N GLY A 254 12.88 -10.47 -2.14
CA GLY A 254 12.78 -11.51 -1.15
C GLY A 254 12.89 -11.09 0.31
N TRP A 255 12.10 -11.73 1.01
CA TRP A 255 12.29 -12.14 2.39
C TRP A 255 12.81 -13.57 2.35
N ASP A 256 13.56 -13.95 3.33
CA ASP A 256 14.02 -15.32 3.44
C ASP A 256 12.82 -16.28 3.53
N SER A 257 12.95 -17.49 2.97
CA SER A 257 11.85 -18.46 2.92
C SER A 257 11.32 -18.86 4.29
N ASP A 258 12.13 -18.71 5.34
CA ASP A 258 11.79 -19.02 6.73
C ASP A 258 11.06 -17.89 7.46
N PHE A 259 10.72 -16.80 6.78
CA PHE A 259 9.94 -15.72 7.36
C PHE A 259 8.56 -16.23 7.82
N ALA A 260 8.22 -15.95 9.07
CA ALA A 260 7.04 -16.49 9.75
C ALA A 260 5.74 -15.72 9.41
N ASN A 261 5.56 -15.25 8.17
CA ASN A 261 4.33 -14.60 7.74
C ASN A 261 3.16 -15.60 7.65
N SER A 262 1.95 -15.14 7.96
CA SER A 262 0.74 -15.94 7.82
C SER A 262 0.53 -16.39 6.38
N MET A 263 0.23 -17.68 6.17
CA MET A 263 -0.13 -18.18 4.85
C MET A 263 -1.38 -17.51 4.28
N LEU A 264 -2.35 -17.15 5.13
CA LEU A 264 -3.55 -16.43 4.71
C LEU A 264 -3.25 -15.05 4.12
N GLU A 265 -2.24 -14.35 4.65
CA GLU A 265 -1.85 -13.05 4.14
C GLU A 265 -1.24 -13.18 2.74
N ILE A 266 -0.37 -14.16 2.55
CA ILE A 266 0.20 -14.48 1.24
C ILE A 266 -0.89 -14.88 0.25
N LEU A 267 -1.78 -15.76 0.67
CA LEU A 267 -2.87 -16.24 -0.19
C LEU A 267 -3.80 -15.10 -0.64
N ARG A 268 -4.11 -14.12 0.25
CA ARG A 268 -4.92 -12.96 -0.14
C ARG A 268 -4.30 -12.19 -1.29
N VAL A 269 -3.00 -11.97 -1.25
CA VAL A 269 -2.28 -11.25 -2.29
C VAL A 269 -2.38 -11.99 -3.63
N VAL A 270 -2.20 -13.31 -3.61
CA VAL A 270 -2.29 -14.15 -4.82
C VAL A 270 -3.72 -14.21 -5.36
N VAL A 271 -4.70 -14.46 -4.50
CA VAL A 271 -6.12 -14.58 -4.90
C VAL A 271 -6.64 -13.28 -5.52
N THR A 272 -6.17 -12.13 -5.05
CA THR A 272 -6.57 -10.81 -5.54
C THR A 272 -5.67 -10.26 -6.63
N GLU A 273 -4.72 -11.04 -7.13
CA GLU A 273 -3.72 -10.63 -8.15
C GLU A 273 -2.98 -9.33 -7.79
N CYS A 274 -2.81 -9.05 -6.49
CA CYS A 274 -2.01 -7.90 -6.05
C CYS A 274 -0.52 -8.02 -6.40
N ASP A 275 -0.05 -9.23 -6.70
CA ASP A 275 1.31 -9.56 -7.08
C ASP A 275 1.58 -9.44 -8.58
N SER A 276 0.56 -9.19 -9.38
CA SER A 276 0.65 -9.15 -10.85
C SER A 276 0.08 -7.84 -11.42
N HIS A 277 0.36 -7.55 -12.68
CA HIS A 277 -0.18 -6.40 -13.40
C HIS A 277 -0.14 -5.09 -12.61
N GLN A 278 1.05 -4.76 -12.11
CA GLN A 278 1.27 -3.58 -11.30
C GLN A 278 1.70 -2.38 -12.16
N GLU A 279 1.24 -1.20 -11.77
CA GLU A 279 1.58 0.07 -12.41
C GLU A 279 2.22 1.04 -11.41
N LEU A 280 2.95 2.01 -11.92
CA LEU A 280 3.41 3.20 -11.20
C LEU A 280 2.58 4.42 -11.57
N VAL A 281 2.55 5.43 -10.70
CA VAL A 281 1.90 6.72 -10.98
C VAL A 281 2.93 7.68 -11.59
N VAL A 282 2.67 8.12 -12.81
CA VAL A 282 3.57 9.02 -13.54
C VAL A 282 3.72 10.35 -12.81
N GLY A 283 4.97 10.75 -12.55
CA GLY A 283 5.27 11.98 -11.80
C GLY A 283 5.14 11.87 -10.29
N GLY A 284 4.93 10.65 -9.76
CA GLY A 284 4.93 10.34 -8.34
C GLY A 284 3.54 10.21 -7.72
N VAL A 285 3.36 9.21 -6.87
CA VAL A 285 2.07 8.87 -6.25
C VAL A 285 1.59 9.90 -5.23
N GLU A 286 2.48 10.73 -4.69
CA GLU A 286 2.13 11.81 -3.76
C GLU A 286 1.14 12.83 -4.36
N GLN A 287 1.06 12.90 -5.69
CA GLN A 287 0.05 13.71 -6.38
C GLN A 287 -1.38 13.34 -5.96
N LEU A 288 -1.65 12.09 -5.62
CA LEU A 288 -2.97 11.62 -5.22
C LEU A 288 -3.44 12.25 -3.89
N PRO A 289 -2.74 12.08 -2.76
CA PRO A 289 -3.14 12.71 -1.50
C PRO A 289 -3.15 14.24 -1.58
N VAL A 290 -2.15 14.86 -2.22
CA VAL A 290 -2.13 16.33 -2.42
C VAL A 290 -3.27 16.79 -3.31
N GLY A 291 -3.60 16.02 -4.34
CA GLY A 291 -4.72 16.27 -5.22
C GLY A 291 -6.07 16.23 -4.48
N LEU A 292 -6.29 15.22 -3.62
CA LEU A 292 -7.50 15.12 -2.79
C LEU A 292 -7.64 16.30 -1.82
N TRP A 293 -6.54 16.76 -1.22
CA TRP A 293 -6.53 17.93 -0.35
C TRP A 293 -7.03 19.20 -1.05
N ASN A 294 -6.71 19.34 -2.33
CA ASN A 294 -7.08 20.49 -3.17
C ASN A 294 -8.31 20.24 -4.07
N ARG A 295 -8.90 19.04 -4.03
CA ARG A 295 -10.05 18.70 -4.89
C ARG A 295 -11.30 19.43 -4.43
N ALA A 296 -11.89 20.18 -5.35
CA ALA A 296 -13.14 20.86 -5.11
C ALA A 296 -14.34 19.90 -5.13
N VAL A 297 -15.24 20.05 -4.16
CA VAL A 297 -16.57 19.43 -4.21
C VAL A 297 -17.56 20.34 -4.92
N ASN A 298 -18.49 19.74 -5.67
CA ASN A 298 -19.48 20.46 -6.46
C ASN A 298 -20.92 20.04 -6.14
N ASP A 299 -21.09 18.98 -5.37
CA ASP A 299 -22.35 18.27 -5.11
C ASP A 299 -22.64 18.04 -3.61
N SER A 300 -21.93 18.75 -2.72
CA SER A 300 -22.17 18.64 -1.28
C SER A 300 -23.49 19.33 -0.86
N PRO A 301 -24.28 18.74 0.02
CA PRO A 301 -25.51 19.36 0.54
C PRO A 301 -25.24 20.55 1.46
N ARG A 302 -24.00 20.75 1.92
CA ARG A 302 -23.61 21.80 2.89
C ARG A 302 -22.67 22.84 2.31
N TRP A 303 -21.70 22.41 1.52
CA TRP A 303 -20.59 23.26 1.10
C TRP A 303 -20.85 23.91 -0.26
N PRO A 304 -20.52 25.18 -0.42
CA PRO A 304 -20.58 25.84 -1.72
C PRO A 304 -19.74 25.09 -2.76
N LYS A 305 -20.17 25.14 -4.01
CA LYS A 305 -19.41 24.62 -5.14
C LYS A 305 -18.01 25.23 -5.16
N GLY A 306 -17.00 24.40 -5.31
CA GLY A 306 -15.60 24.83 -5.30
C GLY A 306 -14.92 24.73 -3.92
N THR A 307 -15.63 24.32 -2.87
CA THR A 307 -15.01 24.06 -1.56
C THR A 307 -14.03 22.89 -1.63
N THR A 308 -12.86 23.04 -1.02
CA THR A 308 -11.82 22.01 -0.91
C THR A 308 -11.51 21.72 0.56
N LEU A 309 -10.85 20.60 0.85
CA LEU A 309 -10.33 20.33 2.20
C LEU A 309 -9.41 21.47 2.64
N ALA A 310 -8.50 21.92 1.77
CA ALA A 310 -7.63 23.06 2.05
C ALA A 310 -8.41 24.31 2.47
N SER A 311 -9.54 24.61 1.79
CA SER A 311 -10.35 25.80 2.09
C SER A 311 -11.16 25.71 3.39
N LEU A 312 -11.40 24.49 3.89
CA LEU A 312 -12.06 24.27 5.19
C LEU A 312 -11.08 24.41 6.37
N HIS A 313 -9.79 24.37 6.12
CA HIS A 313 -8.74 24.55 7.13
C HIS A 313 -8.28 26.00 7.13
N THR A 314 -8.38 26.66 8.29
CA THR A 314 -7.95 28.07 8.45
C THR A 314 -6.43 28.12 8.40
N PRO A 315 -5.82 29.10 7.68
CA PRO A 315 -4.38 29.31 7.77
C PRO A 315 -3.99 29.62 9.22
N ARG A 316 -3.01 28.92 9.77
CA ARG A 316 -2.39 29.35 11.02
C ARG A 316 -1.58 30.62 10.71
N PRO A 317 -1.71 31.69 11.51
CA PRO A 317 -0.88 32.86 11.34
C PRO A 317 0.58 32.52 11.68
N ASP A 318 1.37 32.19 10.66
CA ASP A 318 2.82 32.25 10.74
C ASP A 318 3.23 33.61 10.18
N PRO A 319 3.91 34.45 11.00
CA PRO A 319 4.32 35.79 10.56
C PRO A 319 5.32 35.78 9.40
N SER A 320 5.92 34.65 9.06
CA SER A 320 6.96 34.51 8.03
C SER A 320 6.45 34.15 6.64
N GLU A 321 5.14 33.75 6.48
CA GLU A 321 4.62 33.31 5.18
C GLU A 321 3.26 33.95 4.83
N ALA A 322 3.31 34.89 3.90
CA ALA A 322 2.17 35.70 3.48
C ALA A 322 1.11 35.03 2.58
N SER A 323 1.19 33.69 2.34
CA SER A 323 0.26 33.02 1.41
C SER A 323 0.20 31.50 1.69
N ARG A 324 -0.60 31.07 2.67
CA ARG A 324 -0.98 29.66 2.74
C ARG A 324 -2.49 29.50 2.87
N THR A 325 -3.12 29.04 1.81
CA THR A 325 -4.39 28.30 1.83
C THR A 325 -4.23 27.09 2.75
N GLY A 326 -5.13 26.92 3.69
CA GLY A 326 -5.23 25.98 4.78
C GLY A 326 -4.26 24.81 4.82
N THR A 327 -3.56 24.69 5.93
CA THR A 327 -2.71 23.53 6.25
C THR A 327 -3.46 22.62 7.22
N PRO A 328 -3.17 21.31 7.25
CA PRO A 328 -3.65 20.43 8.33
C PRO A 328 -3.27 20.97 9.70
N ARG A 329 -3.99 20.55 10.73
CA ARG A 329 -3.60 20.80 12.12
C ARG A 329 -2.34 19.98 12.47
N GLY A 330 -1.69 20.31 13.59
CA GLY A 330 -0.43 19.67 14.00
C GLY A 330 -0.61 18.26 14.54
N ALA A 331 0.51 17.63 14.92
CA ALA A 331 0.54 16.31 15.50
C ALA A 331 -0.35 16.21 16.76
N VAL A 332 -1.04 15.08 16.90
CA VAL A 332 -1.89 14.79 18.07
C VAL A 332 -1.04 14.19 19.18
N ALA A 333 -1.16 14.75 20.38
CA ALA A 333 -0.46 14.30 21.58
C ALA A 333 -1.38 13.43 22.48
N SER A 334 -2.69 13.68 22.52
CA SER A 334 -3.58 12.85 23.34
C SER A 334 -5.02 12.82 22.84
N LEU A 335 -5.71 11.74 23.19
CA LEU A 335 -7.14 11.52 22.97
C LEU A 335 -7.81 11.21 24.31
N ARG A 336 -8.86 11.95 24.67
CA ARG A 336 -9.59 11.77 25.94
C ARG A 336 -11.10 11.81 25.71
N ARG A 337 -11.80 10.90 26.34
CA ARG A 337 -13.28 10.94 26.37
C ARG A 337 -13.76 11.97 27.40
N LEU A 338 -14.64 12.83 26.99
CA LEU A 338 -15.27 13.84 27.85
C LEU A 338 -16.55 13.31 28.48
N ALA A 339 -16.99 13.94 29.59
CA ALA A 339 -18.20 13.55 30.31
C ALA A 339 -19.49 13.64 29.48
N ASP A 340 -19.50 14.45 28.42
CA ASP A 340 -20.60 14.59 27.46
C ASP A 340 -20.54 13.58 26.30
N GLY A 341 -19.60 12.64 26.33
CA GLY A 341 -19.38 11.60 25.33
C GLY A 341 -18.49 12.01 24.16
N ARG A 342 -18.21 13.32 23.98
CA ARG A 342 -17.29 13.79 22.93
C ARG A 342 -15.84 13.38 23.21
N ILE A 343 -15.00 13.47 22.19
CA ILE A 343 -13.58 13.11 22.28
C ILE A 343 -12.76 14.39 22.14
N ALA A 344 -11.97 14.69 23.17
CA ALA A 344 -10.98 15.77 23.13
C ALA A 344 -9.72 15.28 22.41
N VAL A 345 -9.29 16.05 21.42
CA VAL A 345 -8.03 15.89 20.68
C VAL A 345 -7.11 17.01 21.11
N THR A 346 -5.97 16.66 21.69
CA THR A 346 -4.94 17.62 22.11
C THR A 346 -3.76 17.56 21.13
N GLU A 347 -3.38 18.67 20.57
CA GLU A 347 -2.18 18.77 19.74
C GLU A 347 -0.90 18.86 20.60
N THR A 348 0.24 18.55 20.01
CA THR A 348 1.56 18.74 20.63
C THR A 348 1.82 20.22 20.99
N SER A 349 1.15 21.15 20.33
CA SER A 349 1.14 22.59 20.69
C SER A 349 0.40 22.91 21.99
N GLY A 350 -0.37 21.97 22.54
CA GLY A 350 -1.26 22.15 23.70
C GLY A 350 -2.67 22.64 23.34
N GLU A 351 -2.98 22.89 22.08
CA GLU A 351 -4.33 23.26 21.65
C GLU A 351 -5.27 22.06 21.80
N VAL A 352 -6.46 22.27 22.37
CA VAL A 352 -7.47 21.23 22.61
C VAL A 352 -8.74 21.55 21.84
N CYS A 353 -9.20 20.60 21.04
CA CYS A 353 -10.50 20.64 20.40
C CYS A 353 -11.30 19.38 20.74
N SER A 354 -12.62 19.46 20.73
CA SER A 354 -13.49 18.32 21.03
C SER A 354 -14.45 18.04 19.88
N TYR A 355 -14.64 16.76 19.58
CA TYR A 355 -15.37 16.26 18.42
C TYR A 355 -16.41 15.21 18.83
N ASP A 356 -17.48 15.10 18.07
CA ASP A 356 -18.46 14.04 18.21
C ASP A 356 -17.98 12.73 17.60
N ALA A 357 -17.11 12.82 16.60
CA ALA A 357 -16.47 11.66 15.97
C ALA A 357 -14.99 11.94 15.67
N VAL A 358 -14.16 10.93 15.84
CA VAL A 358 -12.72 10.94 15.55
C VAL A 358 -12.41 9.73 14.68
N LEU A 359 -11.67 9.93 13.60
CA LEU A 359 -11.12 8.88 12.76
C LEU A 359 -9.60 8.86 12.91
N ALA A 360 -9.03 7.78 13.45
CA ALA A 360 -7.60 7.56 13.50
C ALA A 360 -7.17 6.73 12.29
N THR A 361 -6.26 7.29 11.48
CA THR A 361 -5.69 6.64 10.29
C THR A 361 -4.19 6.45 10.37
N CYS A 362 -3.58 6.83 11.50
CA CYS A 362 -2.20 6.54 11.81
C CYS A 362 -1.98 5.05 12.11
N GLN A 363 -0.74 4.61 12.13
CA GLN A 363 -0.44 3.23 12.51
C GLN A 363 -0.88 2.94 13.96
N SER A 364 -1.37 1.72 14.20
CA SER A 364 -1.97 1.33 15.48
C SER A 364 -1.02 1.49 16.68
N TRP A 365 0.28 1.26 16.49
CA TRP A 365 1.26 1.44 17.56
C TRP A 365 1.36 2.88 18.06
N LEU A 366 1.05 3.88 17.23
CA LEU A 366 1.04 5.27 17.67
C LEU A 366 -0.05 5.53 18.74
N LEU A 367 -1.16 4.78 18.67
CA LEU A 367 -2.24 4.86 19.67
C LEU A 367 -1.87 4.19 21.01
N THR A 368 -0.80 3.38 21.03
CA THR A 368 -0.29 2.69 22.23
C THR A 368 1.07 3.24 22.68
N THR A 369 1.64 4.22 21.96
CA THR A 369 2.97 4.80 22.26
C THR A 369 2.94 6.32 22.28
N GLU A 370 2.92 6.96 21.10
CA GLU A 370 3.10 8.43 20.96
C GLU A 370 1.86 9.24 21.34
N ILE A 371 0.68 8.70 21.11
CA ILE A 371 -0.60 9.36 21.42
C ILE A 371 -1.08 8.83 22.77
N ASP A 372 -1.12 9.69 23.78
CA ASP A 372 -1.66 9.34 25.09
C ASP A 372 -3.19 9.18 25.01
N CYS A 373 -3.64 7.94 24.87
CA CYS A 373 -5.04 7.57 24.68
C CYS A 373 -5.71 7.18 26.00
N ASP A 374 -6.96 7.62 26.18
CA ASP A 374 -7.81 7.13 27.25
C ASP A 374 -8.19 5.65 26.98
N GLU A 375 -8.04 4.79 27.99
CA GLU A 375 -8.35 3.36 27.86
C GLU A 375 -9.82 3.09 27.49
N SER A 376 -10.74 4.00 27.84
CA SER A 376 -12.17 3.89 27.52
C SER A 376 -12.49 4.13 26.03
N LEU A 377 -11.54 4.55 25.22
CA LEU A 377 -11.77 4.82 23.79
C LEU A 377 -12.04 3.56 22.99
N PHE A 378 -11.49 2.42 23.41
CA PHE A 378 -11.65 1.14 22.73
C PHE A 378 -11.93 0.00 23.72
N SER A 379 -12.55 -1.06 23.24
CA SER A 379 -12.69 -2.29 24.02
C SER A 379 -11.32 -2.89 24.36
N GLN A 380 -11.22 -3.61 25.47
CA GLN A 380 -9.98 -4.29 25.87
C GLN A 380 -9.48 -5.26 24.78
N SER A 381 -10.39 -5.94 24.09
CA SER A 381 -10.04 -6.86 23.00
C SER A 381 -9.48 -6.13 21.78
N LEU A 382 -9.98 -4.91 21.50
CA LEU A 382 -9.43 -4.08 20.43
C LEU A 382 -8.06 -3.50 20.79
N TRP A 383 -7.86 -3.02 22.03
CA TRP A 383 -6.54 -2.60 22.51
C TRP A 383 -5.50 -3.70 22.33
N MET A 384 -5.85 -4.94 22.68
CA MET A 384 -4.97 -6.09 22.48
C MET A 384 -4.66 -6.32 20.98
N ALA A 385 -5.65 -6.15 20.11
CA ALA A 385 -5.44 -6.29 18.67
C ALA A 385 -4.49 -5.21 18.11
N LEU A 386 -4.65 -3.96 18.54
CA LEU A 386 -3.78 -2.84 18.16
C LEU A 386 -2.33 -3.09 18.61
N ASP A 387 -2.13 -3.52 19.85
CA ASP A 387 -0.80 -3.81 20.41
C ASP A 387 -0.13 -5.03 19.75
N ARG A 388 -0.93 -6.06 19.40
CA ARG A 388 -0.44 -7.29 18.77
C ARG A 388 -0.15 -7.15 17.28
N THR A 389 -0.53 -6.05 16.64
CA THR A 389 -0.14 -5.77 15.26
C THR A 389 1.39 -5.84 15.12
N ARG A 390 1.87 -6.39 14.00
CA ARG A 390 3.30 -6.43 13.67
C ARG A 390 3.56 -5.56 12.45
N TYR A 391 4.55 -4.69 12.57
CA TYR A 391 5.02 -3.88 11.45
C TYR A 391 6.36 -4.38 10.96
N MET A 392 6.45 -4.52 9.64
CA MET A 392 7.68 -4.90 8.96
C MET A 392 8.56 -3.68 8.76
N GLN A 393 9.87 -3.88 8.88
CA GLN A 393 10.88 -2.91 8.51
C GLN A 393 11.01 -2.88 7.00
N SER A 394 11.26 -1.70 6.44
CA SER A 394 11.59 -1.56 5.03
C SER A 394 12.49 -0.36 4.78
N SER A 395 13.49 -0.59 3.96
CA SER A 395 14.44 0.43 3.54
C SER A 395 14.54 0.46 2.02
N LYS A 396 14.62 1.67 1.47
CA LYS A 396 14.94 1.92 0.06
C LYS A 396 16.04 2.97 -0.04
N THR A 397 16.87 2.84 -1.07
CA THR A 397 17.88 3.83 -1.41
C THR A 397 17.85 4.07 -2.91
N PHE A 398 17.74 5.33 -3.31
CA PHE A 398 17.65 5.75 -4.70
C PHE A 398 18.79 6.68 -5.08
N VAL A 399 19.15 6.64 -6.36
CA VAL A 399 20.02 7.63 -7.02
C VAL A 399 19.36 8.06 -8.32
N ALA A 400 19.57 9.34 -8.68
CA ALA A 400 19.32 9.80 -10.03
C ALA A 400 20.59 9.62 -10.86
N VAL A 401 20.43 9.30 -12.15
CA VAL A 401 21.51 9.16 -13.11
C VAL A 401 21.27 10.03 -14.33
N ASP A 402 22.33 10.43 -15.01
CA ASP A 402 22.30 11.37 -16.13
C ASP A 402 21.43 10.90 -17.31
N HIS A 403 21.34 9.60 -17.55
CA HIS A 403 20.45 8.95 -18.52
C HIS A 403 20.24 7.48 -18.18
N SER A 404 19.35 6.80 -18.89
CA SER A 404 19.05 5.37 -18.70
C SER A 404 20.15 4.48 -19.29
N PHE A 405 21.41 4.63 -18.82
CA PHE A 405 22.59 3.95 -19.34
C PHE A 405 22.46 2.43 -19.34
N TRP A 406 21.67 1.86 -18.46
CA TRP A 406 21.45 0.40 -18.39
C TRP A 406 20.85 -0.20 -19.66
N LYS A 407 20.21 0.62 -20.51
CA LYS A 407 19.68 0.21 -21.82
C LYS A 407 20.76 0.09 -22.90
N GLU A 408 21.97 0.55 -22.65
CA GLU A 408 23.09 0.37 -23.56
C GLU A 408 23.37 -1.13 -23.74
N ILE A 409 23.79 -1.51 -24.93
CA ILE A 409 24.06 -2.90 -25.26
C ILE A 409 25.55 -3.18 -25.14
N ASP A 410 25.91 -4.11 -24.28
CA ASP A 410 27.28 -4.62 -24.21
C ASP A 410 27.64 -5.34 -25.51
N PRO A 411 28.65 -4.87 -26.24
CA PRO A 411 29.03 -5.43 -27.53
C PRO A 411 29.56 -6.87 -27.47
N HIS A 412 29.96 -7.34 -26.30
CA HIS A 412 30.48 -8.70 -26.11
C HIS A 412 29.39 -9.72 -25.86
N THR A 413 28.35 -9.33 -25.13
CA THR A 413 27.24 -10.21 -24.73
C THR A 413 25.98 -10.01 -25.57
N GLY A 414 25.82 -8.86 -26.21
CA GLY A 414 24.59 -8.45 -26.92
C GLY A 414 23.43 -8.16 -25.99
N ARG A 415 23.68 -8.00 -24.69
CA ARG A 415 22.67 -7.77 -23.63
C ARG A 415 22.77 -6.36 -23.10
N GLN A 416 21.74 -5.90 -22.42
CA GLN A 416 21.79 -4.64 -21.67
C GLN A 416 22.92 -4.67 -20.64
N VAL A 417 23.62 -3.54 -20.46
CA VAL A 417 24.76 -3.45 -19.52
C VAL A 417 24.34 -3.62 -18.06
N MET A 418 23.08 -3.33 -17.74
CA MET A 418 22.47 -3.61 -16.43
C MET A 418 20.99 -3.94 -16.62
N SER A 419 20.43 -4.74 -15.74
CA SER A 419 19.03 -5.18 -15.76
C SER A 419 18.37 -4.96 -14.40
N MET A 420 17.03 -5.01 -14.35
CA MET A 420 16.34 -5.23 -13.08
C MET A 420 16.98 -6.44 -12.39
N THR A 421 17.35 -6.29 -11.12
CA THR A 421 18.19 -7.29 -10.45
C THR A 421 17.55 -7.81 -9.18
N LEU A 422 17.48 -9.14 -9.05
CA LEU A 422 17.14 -9.84 -7.82
C LEU A 422 18.36 -10.61 -7.32
N THR A 423 18.66 -10.52 -6.02
CA THR A 423 19.86 -11.16 -5.46
C THR A 423 19.70 -11.48 -3.98
N ASP A 424 20.43 -12.48 -3.50
CA ASP A 424 20.61 -12.77 -2.07
C ASP A 424 21.63 -11.83 -1.37
N ARG A 425 22.25 -10.91 -2.15
CA ARG A 425 23.12 -9.88 -1.59
C ARG A 425 22.32 -8.74 -0.94
N LEU A 426 23.05 -7.80 -0.35
CA LEU A 426 22.52 -6.67 0.43
C LEU A 426 21.46 -5.83 -0.30
N THR A 427 21.53 -5.73 -1.62
CA THR A 427 20.59 -4.94 -2.43
C THR A 427 19.22 -5.55 -2.55
N ARG A 428 19.11 -6.86 -2.46
CA ARG A 428 17.89 -7.65 -2.66
C ARG A 428 17.20 -7.37 -3.99
N GLY A 429 16.49 -6.28 -4.13
CA GLY A 429 15.86 -5.85 -5.38
C GLY A 429 16.41 -4.50 -5.84
N THR A 430 16.89 -4.43 -7.09
CA THR A 430 17.32 -3.19 -7.76
C THR A 430 16.42 -2.93 -8.94
N TYR A 431 15.70 -1.79 -8.94
CA TYR A 431 14.74 -1.40 -9.97
C TYR A 431 15.26 -0.22 -10.78
N LEU A 432 14.96 -0.21 -12.07
CA LEU A 432 15.43 0.77 -13.04
C LEU A 432 14.23 1.51 -13.62
N PHE A 433 14.20 2.83 -13.44
CA PHE A 433 13.09 3.68 -13.90
C PHE A 433 13.57 4.62 -14.99
N ASP A 434 13.08 4.36 -16.20
CA ASP A 434 13.40 5.13 -17.41
C ASP A 434 12.38 6.25 -17.60
N ASN A 435 12.85 7.49 -17.71
CA ASN A 435 12.02 8.67 -17.94
C ASN A 435 12.01 9.08 -19.43
N GLY A 436 12.57 8.25 -20.31
CA GLY A 436 12.60 8.50 -21.74
C GLY A 436 13.99 8.91 -22.27
N PRO A 437 14.14 9.03 -23.60
CA PRO A 437 15.38 9.39 -24.24
C PRO A 437 15.90 10.74 -23.74
N ASP A 438 17.20 10.81 -23.48
CA ASP A 438 17.90 12.03 -23.06
C ASP A 438 17.37 12.66 -21.76
N GLN A 439 16.65 11.86 -20.94
CA GLN A 439 16.16 12.27 -19.63
C GLN A 439 16.92 11.54 -18.52
N PRO A 440 17.09 12.17 -17.37
CA PRO A 440 17.64 11.51 -16.19
C PRO A 440 16.83 10.27 -15.80
N GLY A 441 17.52 9.16 -15.57
CA GLY A 441 16.91 7.96 -15.02
C GLY A 441 16.95 7.93 -13.51
N VAL A 442 16.23 6.98 -12.90
CA VAL A 442 16.27 6.72 -11.46
C VAL A 442 16.55 5.24 -11.21
N ILE A 443 17.48 4.97 -10.31
CA ILE A 443 17.77 3.61 -9.85
C ILE A 443 17.38 3.49 -8.39
N CYS A 444 16.43 2.60 -8.09
CA CYS A 444 16.24 2.07 -6.75
C CYS A 444 17.35 1.04 -6.51
N LEU A 445 18.45 1.46 -5.90
CA LEU A 445 19.62 0.61 -5.65
C LEU A 445 19.31 -0.56 -4.72
N THR A 446 18.45 -0.31 -3.73
CA THR A 446 18.04 -1.33 -2.76
C THR A 446 16.57 -1.20 -2.42
N TYR A 447 15.90 -2.33 -2.36
CA TYR A 447 14.61 -2.46 -1.70
C TYR A 447 14.68 -3.70 -0.81
N SER A 448 14.78 -3.46 0.47
CA SER A 448 15.01 -4.51 1.47
C SER A 448 14.00 -4.43 2.60
N TRP A 449 13.73 -5.59 3.21
CA TRP A 449 12.79 -5.76 4.30
C TRP A 449 13.44 -6.43 5.51
N MET A 450 12.79 -6.36 6.66
CA MET A 450 13.14 -7.08 7.89
C MET A 450 14.60 -6.88 8.29
N SER A 451 15.34 -7.97 8.50
CA SER A 451 16.74 -7.94 8.93
C SER A 451 17.65 -7.20 7.94
N ASP A 452 17.36 -7.26 6.64
CA ASP A 452 18.17 -6.55 5.63
C ASP A 452 17.92 -5.04 5.67
N ALA A 453 16.69 -4.59 5.94
CA ALA A 453 16.41 -3.19 6.19
C ALA A 453 17.13 -2.69 7.47
N LEU A 454 17.13 -3.49 8.54
CA LEU A 454 17.85 -3.16 9.78
C LEU A 454 19.37 -3.06 9.59
N LYS A 455 19.97 -3.84 8.68
CA LYS A 455 21.40 -3.71 8.34
C LYS A 455 21.73 -2.34 7.77
N MET A 456 20.78 -1.67 7.12
CA MET A 456 20.96 -0.34 6.54
C MET A 456 20.70 0.81 7.53
N LEU A 457 19.95 0.55 8.60
CA LEU A 457 19.44 1.58 9.53
C LEU A 457 20.52 2.55 10.08
N PRO A 458 21.73 2.10 10.48
CA PRO A 458 22.71 3.00 11.09
C PRO A 458 23.48 3.89 10.09
N TYR A 459 23.23 3.75 8.77
CA TYR A 459 24.04 4.41 7.75
C TYR A 459 23.32 5.59 7.10
N SER A 460 24.12 6.62 6.71
CA SER A 460 23.65 7.74 5.88
C SER A 460 23.27 7.30 4.47
N ALA A 461 22.57 8.15 3.72
CA ALA A 461 22.15 7.89 2.35
C ALA A 461 23.35 7.56 1.44
N GLU A 462 24.44 8.35 1.54
CA GLU A 462 25.66 8.16 0.76
C GLU A 462 26.31 6.80 1.09
N LYS A 463 26.35 6.45 2.39
CA LYS A 463 26.92 5.16 2.80
C LYS A 463 26.10 3.97 2.35
N ARG A 464 24.76 4.08 2.37
CA ARG A 464 23.86 3.05 1.85
C ARG A 464 24.05 2.89 0.34
N ALA A 465 24.12 4.00 -0.42
CA ALA A 465 24.38 3.96 -1.86
C ALA A 465 25.75 3.33 -2.16
N GLU A 466 26.81 3.72 -1.43
CA GLU A 466 28.13 3.11 -1.56
C GLU A 466 28.11 1.59 -1.36
N LEU A 467 27.43 1.12 -0.29
CA LEU A 467 27.32 -0.31 0.02
C LEU A 467 26.54 -1.06 -1.07
N ALA A 468 25.45 -0.48 -1.56
CA ALA A 468 24.64 -1.04 -2.63
C ALA A 468 25.41 -1.15 -3.95
N ILE A 469 26.09 -0.07 -4.37
CA ILE A 469 26.88 -0.06 -5.59
C ILE A 469 27.99 -1.10 -5.51
N ARG A 470 28.70 -1.23 -4.39
CA ARG A 470 29.71 -2.28 -4.21
C ARG A 470 29.14 -3.70 -4.29
N ALA A 471 27.87 -3.91 -3.93
CA ALA A 471 27.23 -5.20 -4.11
C ALA A 471 26.89 -5.46 -5.59
N LEU A 472 26.40 -4.43 -6.30
CA LEU A 472 26.10 -4.49 -7.72
C LEU A 472 27.36 -4.66 -8.60
N GLU A 473 28.47 -4.04 -8.25
CA GLU A 473 29.77 -4.23 -8.92
C GLU A 473 30.25 -5.69 -8.94
N LYS A 474 29.78 -6.51 -8.00
CA LYS A 474 30.09 -7.96 -7.99
C LYS A 474 29.22 -8.73 -8.98
N ILE A 475 28.03 -8.22 -9.29
CA ILE A 475 27.09 -8.81 -10.27
C ILE A 475 27.42 -8.33 -11.67
N TYR A 476 27.84 -7.05 -11.81
CA TYR A 476 28.18 -6.37 -13.05
C TYR A 476 29.66 -5.92 -13.06
N PRO A 477 30.62 -6.85 -13.19
CA PRO A 477 32.04 -6.48 -13.17
C PRO A 477 32.38 -5.51 -14.29
N GLY A 478 32.96 -4.36 -13.94
CA GLY A 478 33.38 -3.33 -14.90
C GLY A 478 32.33 -2.27 -15.24
N LEU A 479 31.11 -2.38 -14.72
CA LEU A 479 30.11 -1.33 -14.85
C LEU A 479 30.38 -0.20 -13.84
N ASP A 480 30.54 1.02 -14.33
CA ASP A 480 30.77 2.22 -13.51
C ASP A 480 29.47 2.99 -13.27
N ILE A 481 28.63 2.49 -12.33
CA ILE A 481 27.38 3.17 -11.94
C ILE A 481 27.66 4.58 -11.40
N ARG A 482 28.81 4.78 -10.71
CA ARG A 482 29.11 6.04 -10.02
C ARG A 482 29.29 7.21 -10.97
N SER A 483 29.87 6.98 -12.14
CA SER A 483 30.10 8.03 -13.14
C SER A 483 28.80 8.63 -13.69
N HIS A 484 27.71 7.90 -13.61
CA HIS A 484 26.39 8.32 -14.07
C HIS A 484 25.54 9.01 -13.00
N ILE A 485 25.92 8.93 -11.70
CA ILE A 485 25.10 9.50 -10.62
C ILE A 485 25.13 11.02 -10.66
N ILE A 486 23.95 11.62 -10.61
CA ILE A 486 23.76 13.06 -10.50
C ILE A 486 23.03 13.38 -9.19
N GLY A 487 23.54 14.39 -8.45
CA GLY A 487 22.97 14.77 -7.16
C GLY A 487 23.24 13.79 -6.02
N GLU A 488 22.54 13.99 -4.92
CA GLU A 488 22.70 13.21 -3.69
C GLU A 488 21.75 12.02 -3.66
N PRO A 489 22.14 10.87 -3.07
CA PRO A 489 21.24 9.74 -2.85
C PRO A 489 20.09 10.10 -1.92
N VAL A 490 18.94 9.49 -2.17
CA VAL A 490 17.75 9.61 -1.31
C VAL A 490 17.43 8.26 -0.68
N THR A 491 17.12 8.24 0.62
CA THR A 491 16.85 7.00 1.34
C THR A 491 15.73 7.14 2.36
N VAL A 492 15.12 6.01 2.71
CA VAL A 492 14.14 5.89 3.78
C VAL A 492 14.38 4.61 4.59
N SER A 493 14.10 4.69 5.88
CA SER A 493 13.87 3.56 6.78
C SER A 493 12.65 3.92 7.63
N TRP A 494 11.52 3.33 7.32
CA TRP A 494 10.24 3.70 7.92
C TRP A 494 10.18 3.47 9.43
N GLU A 495 10.89 2.45 9.93
CA GLU A 495 11.02 2.11 11.34
C GLU A 495 11.78 3.15 12.17
N SER A 496 12.57 4.03 11.53
CA SER A 496 13.28 5.11 12.22
C SER A 496 12.46 6.39 12.36
N ASN A 497 11.31 6.48 11.71
CA ASN A 497 10.46 7.65 11.78
C ASN A 497 9.45 7.48 12.94
N PRO A 498 9.43 8.43 13.93
CA PRO A 498 8.55 8.32 15.09
C PRO A 498 7.06 8.36 14.78
N TYR A 499 6.67 8.80 13.58
CA TYR A 499 5.28 8.84 13.15
C TYR A 499 4.83 7.60 12.37
N PHE A 500 5.74 6.64 12.12
CA PHE A 500 5.42 5.42 11.38
C PHE A 500 5.78 4.14 12.14
N LEU A 501 6.94 4.07 12.81
CA LEU A 501 7.43 2.92 13.59
C LEU A 501 7.56 1.61 12.79
N GLY A 502 7.45 1.67 11.48
CA GLY A 502 7.55 0.56 10.55
C GLY A 502 6.91 0.88 9.19
N ALA A 503 7.15 0.04 8.21
CA ALA A 503 6.70 0.28 6.83
C ALA A 503 5.23 -0.13 6.61
N PHE A 504 4.89 -1.38 6.92
CA PHE A 504 3.55 -1.95 6.72
C PHE A 504 3.32 -3.14 7.64
N LYS A 505 2.05 -3.47 7.87
CA LYS A 505 1.68 -4.62 8.70
C LYS A 505 2.04 -5.94 8.00
N GLY A 506 2.60 -6.89 8.77
CA GLY A 506 2.79 -8.27 8.38
C GLY A 506 2.14 -9.18 9.42
N ALA A 507 1.10 -9.91 9.05
CA ALA A 507 0.41 -10.80 9.97
C ALA A 507 1.22 -12.07 10.24
N LEU A 508 1.25 -12.49 11.51
CA LEU A 508 1.77 -13.79 11.91
C LEU A 508 0.63 -14.85 11.90
N PRO A 509 0.95 -16.13 11.90
CA PRO A 509 -0.04 -17.19 12.16
C PRO A 509 -0.86 -16.89 13.42
N GLY A 510 -2.16 -17.16 13.37
CA GLY A 510 -3.09 -16.90 14.47
C GLY A 510 -3.54 -15.44 14.61
N HIS A 511 -3.12 -14.54 13.72
CA HIS A 511 -3.46 -13.12 13.79
C HIS A 511 -4.80 -12.76 13.13
N TYR A 512 -5.52 -13.71 12.53
CA TYR A 512 -6.81 -13.43 11.90
C TYR A 512 -7.81 -12.79 12.86
N ARG A 513 -7.88 -13.26 14.11
CA ARG A 513 -8.78 -12.73 15.15
C ARG A 513 -8.51 -11.25 15.44
N TYR A 514 -7.24 -10.85 15.51
CA TYR A 514 -6.87 -9.44 15.70
C TYR A 514 -7.24 -8.59 14.48
N ASN A 515 -6.97 -9.11 13.28
CA ASN A 515 -7.36 -8.45 12.04
C ASN A 515 -8.88 -8.27 11.95
N HIS A 516 -9.65 -9.30 12.29
CA HIS A 516 -11.12 -9.28 12.31
C HIS A 516 -11.65 -8.18 13.25
N ARG A 517 -11.13 -8.09 14.48
CA ARG A 517 -11.52 -7.07 15.46
C ARG A 517 -11.23 -5.65 14.98
N MET A 518 -10.03 -5.41 14.45
CA MET A 518 -9.65 -4.11 13.92
C MET A 518 -10.49 -3.73 12.70
N TYR A 519 -10.68 -4.65 11.78
CA TYR A 519 -11.44 -4.42 10.55
C TYR A 519 -12.92 -4.16 10.83
N GLY A 520 -13.54 -4.94 11.72
CA GLY A 520 -14.97 -4.83 12.07
C GLY A 520 -15.31 -3.63 12.95
N HIS A 521 -14.32 -2.95 13.52
CA HIS A 521 -14.56 -1.86 14.48
C HIS A 521 -15.35 -0.67 13.89
N PHE A 522 -15.39 -0.49 12.59
CA PHE A 522 -16.22 0.56 11.97
C PHE A 522 -17.73 0.39 12.23
N MET A 523 -18.18 -0.83 12.58
CA MET A 523 -19.54 -1.13 13.00
C MET A 523 -19.84 -0.65 14.42
N GLN A 524 -18.82 -0.41 15.25
CA GLN A 524 -18.92 0.01 16.66
C GLN A 524 -19.74 -0.96 17.54
N GLU A 525 -19.87 -2.23 17.14
CA GLU A 525 -20.66 -3.23 17.87
C GLU A 525 -19.99 -3.69 19.17
N ASP A 526 -18.67 -3.57 19.24
CA ASP A 526 -17.84 -3.89 20.40
C ASP A 526 -17.85 -2.80 21.49
N MET A 527 -18.55 -1.67 21.25
CA MET A 527 -18.60 -0.51 22.14
C MET A 527 -20.01 -0.21 22.63
N PRO A 528 -20.18 0.13 23.92
CA PRO A 528 -21.46 0.69 24.43
C PRO A 528 -21.82 1.95 23.65
N ASP A 529 -23.10 2.21 23.44
CA ASP A 529 -23.60 3.37 22.68
C ASP A 529 -23.04 4.71 23.18
N SER A 530 -22.86 4.86 24.50
CA SER A 530 -22.30 6.07 25.13
C SER A 530 -20.78 6.24 24.90
N GLU A 531 -20.12 5.19 24.42
CA GLU A 531 -18.66 5.16 24.22
C GLU A 531 -18.27 5.03 22.74
N ARG A 532 -19.23 5.10 21.83
CA ARG A 532 -18.99 5.14 20.38
C ARG A 532 -18.42 6.48 19.94
N GLY A 533 -17.95 6.57 18.70
CA GLY A 533 -17.52 7.81 18.05
C GLY A 533 -16.03 7.87 17.69
N ILE A 534 -15.22 6.83 18.02
CA ILE A 534 -13.87 6.72 17.50
C ILE A 534 -13.79 5.58 16.48
N PHE A 535 -13.23 5.89 15.31
CA PHE A 535 -13.15 4.99 14.17
C PHE A 535 -11.69 4.77 13.77
N LEU A 536 -11.41 3.66 13.12
CA LEU A 536 -10.09 3.30 12.63
C LEU A 536 -10.14 3.09 11.12
N ALA A 537 -9.09 3.52 10.41
CA ALA A 537 -8.85 3.17 9.02
C ALA A 537 -7.35 3.17 8.71
N GLY A 538 -6.98 2.67 7.55
CA GLY A 538 -5.61 2.53 7.10
C GLY A 538 -5.33 1.12 6.60
N ASP A 539 -4.25 0.95 5.84
CA ASP A 539 -3.85 -0.37 5.35
C ASP A 539 -3.63 -1.38 6.48
N SER A 540 -3.11 -0.93 7.63
CA SER A 540 -2.87 -1.79 8.80
C SER A 540 -4.14 -2.29 9.47
N ILE A 541 -5.28 -1.64 9.24
CA ILE A 541 -6.59 -2.07 9.72
C ILE A 541 -7.25 -3.06 8.75
N SER A 542 -6.81 -3.07 7.49
CA SER A 542 -7.37 -3.91 6.43
C SER A 542 -6.90 -5.37 6.50
N PHE A 543 -7.58 -6.24 5.75
CA PHE A 543 -7.13 -7.59 5.45
C PHE A 543 -6.10 -7.65 4.30
N THR A 544 -5.90 -6.52 3.60
CA THR A 544 -4.87 -6.36 2.56
C THR A 544 -3.85 -5.28 2.97
N PRO A 545 -3.05 -5.54 4.03
CA PRO A 545 -2.03 -4.59 4.47
C PRO A 545 -0.95 -4.40 3.40
N ALA A 546 -0.19 -3.32 3.51
CA ALA A 546 0.84 -2.91 2.57
C ALA A 546 0.33 -2.41 1.20
N TRP A 547 -0.96 -2.46 0.93
CA TRP A 547 -1.57 -1.99 -0.31
C TRP A 547 -2.45 -0.76 -0.08
N ALA A 548 -2.35 0.21 -0.98
CA ALA A 548 -3.15 1.43 -0.92
C ALA A 548 -4.66 1.15 -1.01
N GLU A 549 -5.06 0.09 -1.72
CA GLU A 549 -6.45 -0.36 -1.81
C GLU A 549 -7.04 -0.66 -0.43
N GLY A 550 -6.30 -1.38 0.44
CA GLY A 550 -6.75 -1.67 1.80
C GLY A 550 -6.96 -0.40 2.64
N ALA A 551 -6.13 0.60 2.45
CA ALA A 551 -6.29 1.91 3.08
C ALA A 551 -7.54 2.64 2.59
N VAL A 552 -7.83 2.61 1.29
CA VAL A 552 -9.04 3.20 0.70
C VAL A 552 -10.30 2.48 1.18
N GLN A 553 -10.33 1.15 1.15
CA GLN A 553 -11.48 0.35 1.58
C GLN A 553 -11.84 0.61 3.05
N THR A 554 -10.85 0.61 3.95
CA THR A 554 -11.10 0.88 5.36
C THR A 554 -11.48 2.34 5.63
N ALA A 555 -10.99 3.29 4.84
CA ALA A 555 -11.48 4.67 4.87
C ALA A 555 -12.97 4.77 4.52
N LEU A 556 -13.41 4.06 3.49
CA LEU A 556 -14.80 3.98 3.08
C LEU A 556 -15.69 3.27 4.12
N ASN A 557 -15.18 2.23 4.80
CA ASN A 557 -15.85 1.63 5.97
C ASN A 557 -16.07 2.67 7.06
N ALA A 558 -15.03 3.43 7.41
CA ALA A 558 -15.12 4.47 8.43
C ALA A 558 -16.08 5.60 8.03
N VAL A 559 -16.13 5.98 6.74
CA VAL A 559 -17.10 6.95 6.22
C VAL A 559 -18.52 6.46 6.45
N TRP A 560 -18.83 5.19 6.17
CA TRP A 560 -20.13 4.60 6.46
C TRP A 560 -20.44 4.61 7.97
N GLY A 561 -19.47 4.21 8.80
CA GLY A 561 -19.62 4.22 10.26
C GLY A 561 -19.91 5.61 10.81
N ILE A 562 -19.19 6.64 10.35
CA ILE A 562 -19.38 8.04 10.73
C ILE A 562 -20.72 8.57 10.23
N LEU A 563 -21.11 8.27 8.98
CA LEU A 563 -22.44 8.60 8.44
C LEU A 563 -23.54 8.10 9.37
N THR A 564 -23.48 6.83 9.76
CA THR A 564 -24.46 6.18 10.64
C THR A 564 -24.42 6.76 12.06
N HIS A 565 -23.23 7.03 12.61
CA HIS A 565 -23.04 7.65 13.92
C HIS A 565 -23.76 9.01 14.02
N PHE A 566 -23.78 9.78 12.95
CA PHE A 566 -24.53 11.05 12.88
C PHE A 566 -26.01 10.88 12.48
N GLY A 567 -26.57 9.68 12.54
CA GLY A 567 -27.96 9.39 12.21
C GLY A 567 -28.27 9.43 10.71
N GLY A 568 -27.24 9.41 9.89
CA GLY A 568 -27.38 9.28 8.42
C GLY A 568 -27.72 7.86 7.99
N ARG A 569 -27.98 7.72 6.70
CA ARG A 569 -28.30 6.43 6.07
C ARG A 569 -27.79 6.39 4.64
N THR A 570 -27.51 5.23 4.14
CA THR A 570 -27.21 4.96 2.74
C THR A 570 -28.49 4.98 1.89
N HIS A 571 -28.33 5.00 0.59
CA HIS A 571 -29.46 4.86 -0.32
C HIS A 571 -29.85 3.38 -0.47
N PRO A 572 -31.17 3.04 -0.48
CA PRO A 572 -31.60 1.65 -0.64
C PRO A 572 -31.04 0.96 -1.89
N GLU A 573 -30.86 1.71 -2.97
CA GLU A 573 -30.29 1.26 -4.24
C GLU A 573 -28.75 1.22 -4.24
N ASN A 574 -28.10 1.79 -3.22
CA ASN A 574 -26.66 1.82 -3.06
C ASN A 574 -26.28 1.53 -1.59
N PRO A 575 -26.55 0.32 -1.08
CA PRO A 575 -26.23 -0.03 0.29
C PRO A 575 -24.71 -0.01 0.53
N GLY A 576 -24.31 0.53 1.67
CA GLY A 576 -22.90 0.66 2.04
C GLY A 576 -22.33 -0.59 2.71
N PRO A 577 -21.04 -0.54 3.06
CA PRO A 577 -20.33 -1.70 3.60
C PRO A 577 -20.97 -2.23 4.89
N GLY A 578 -21.39 -1.37 5.81
CA GLY A 578 -22.02 -1.83 7.05
C GLY A 578 -23.41 -2.39 6.87
N ASP A 579 -24.17 -1.94 5.85
CA ASP A 579 -25.48 -2.53 5.52
C ASP A 579 -25.35 -3.98 5.06
N ARG A 580 -24.20 -4.31 4.45
CA ARG A 580 -23.89 -5.64 3.93
C ARG A 580 -23.02 -6.47 4.88
N TYR A 581 -22.54 -5.86 5.97
CA TYR A 581 -21.63 -6.52 6.91
C TYR A 581 -22.25 -7.77 7.58
N PRO A 582 -23.52 -7.78 7.99
CA PRO A 582 -24.15 -8.97 8.57
C PRO A 582 -24.15 -10.19 7.63
N GLU A 583 -24.18 -9.95 6.31
CA GLU A 583 -24.20 -11.01 5.30
C GLU A 583 -22.79 -11.38 4.82
N LEU A 584 -21.94 -10.38 4.60
CA LEU A 584 -20.64 -10.53 3.92
C LEU A 584 -19.45 -10.46 4.88
N GLY A 585 -19.64 -10.12 6.15
CA GLY A 585 -18.58 -9.91 7.12
C GLY A 585 -17.61 -11.08 7.24
N PRO A 586 -16.38 -10.83 7.71
CA PRO A 586 -15.39 -11.88 7.94
C PRO A 586 -15.92 -12.97 8.87
N VAL A 587 -15.42 -14.20 8.69
CA VAL A 587 -15.82 -15.32 9.55
C VAL A 587 -15.28 -15.12 10.97
N GLU A 588 -16.09 -15.42 11.97
CA GLU A 588 -15.61 -15.48 13.34
C GLU A 588 -14.94 -16.83 13.61
N LEU A 589 -13.72 -16.79 14.13
CA LEU A 589 -13.03 -17.98 14.62
C LEU A 589 -13.30 -18.15 16.12
N PRO A 590 -13.47 -19.38 16.63
CA PRO A 590 -13.58 -19.64 18.07
C PRO A 590 -12.43 -19.02 18.85
N GLU A 591 -12.71 -18.48 20.03
CA GLU A 591 -11.67 -17.95 20.95
C GLU A 591 -10.86 -19.04 21.60
#